data_b45bd9e100bb605d474b453bbe622771
#
_entry.id   b45bd9e100bb605d474b453bbe622771
#
_cell.length_a   1.000
_cell.length_b   1.000
_cell.length_c   1.000
_cell.angle_alpha   90.00
_cell.angle_beta   90.00
_cell.angle_gamma   90.00
#
_symmetry.space_group_name_H-M   'P 1'
#
loop_
_entity.id
_entity.type
_entity.pdbx_description
1 polymer ?
#
loop_
_entity_poly.entity_id
_entity_poly.type
_entity_poly.pdbx_seq_one_letter_code
_entity_poly.pdbx_strand_id
1 'polypeptide(L)'
;MRRYSLKHVLALFSFIFVVWTIFRYFPEPPAWVTELILKPLVWLAPTFWLVRKVERQPLSSLGFTTKKLFPSLYWGIGLGMIFALEGLLTNIFKYKGLNLIPLDYTPAFFLGTIGLSLATAFTEETVFRGYIFSRLRLLWKNEWLANIVASLLFALIHLPVGVFILGYTPGVMLSYLFLVFVFGLGASFVFSRTGNLASSILLHV
;
A
#
# COMPACT_ATOMS: atom_id res chain seq x y z
N MET A 1 3.56 29.60 -8.86
CA MET A 1 3.25 28.97 -7.56
C MET A 1 3.45 27.46 -7.65
N ARG A 2 4.15 26.81 -6.73
CA ARG A 2 4.29 25.34 -6.71
C ARG A 2 2.92 24.73 -6.44
N ARG A 3 2.39 23.96 -7.39
CA ARG A 3 1.08 23.28 -7.28
C ARG A 3 1.08 22.17 -6.22
N TYR A 4 2.27 21.70 -5.79
CA TYR A 4 2.45 20.64 -4.79
C TYR A 4 2.99 21.24 -3.50
N SER A 5 2.53 20.72 -2.37
CA SER A 5 2.97 21.20 -1.06
C SER A 5 3.14 20.02 -0.11
N LEU A 6 4.19 20.05 0.71
CA LEU A 6 4.37 19.11 1.81
C LEU A 6 3.14 19.12 2.75
N LYS A 7 2.52 20.31 2.93
CA LYS A 7 1.31 20.45 3.73
C LYS A 7 0.15 19.58 3.22
N HIS A 8 -0.02 19.44 1.90
CA HIS A 8 -1.06 18.58 1.33
C HIS A 8 -0.78 17.09 1.61
N VAL A 9 0.48 16.66 1.48
CA VAL A 9 0.87 15.28 1.80
C VAL A 9 0.62 14.97 3.26
N LEU A 10 1.08 15.84 4.15
CA LEU A 10 0.91 15.65 5.60
C LEU A 10 -0.57 15.72 6.01
N ALA A 11 -1.33 16.67 5.46
CA ALA A 11 -2.77 16.80 5.75
C ALA A 11 -3.55 15.55 5.32
N LEU A 12 -3.28 15.03 4.10
CA LEU A 12 -3.90 13.80 3.63
C LEU A 12 -3.54 12.60 4.51
N PHE A 13 -2.25 12.42 4.79
CA PHE A 13 -1.79 11.32 5.64
C PHE A 13 -2.41 11.41 7.04
N SER A 14 -2.36 12.57 7.69
CA SER A 14 -2.93 12.77 9.02
C SER A 14 -4.44 12.52 9.04
N PHE A 15 -5.17 12.99 8.02
CA PHE A 15 -6.59 12.73 7.89
C PHE A 15 -6.88 11.23 7.81
N ILE A 16 -6.21 10.54 6.87
CA ILE A 16 -6.39 9.09 6.70
C ILE A 16 -6.00 8.35 7.98
N PHE A 17 -4.85 8.68 8.57
CA PHE A 17 -4.35 8.03 9.79
C PHE A 17 -5.33 8.15 10.95
N VAL A 18 -5.84 9.36 11.21
CA VAL A 18 -6.77 9.62 12.31
C VAL A 18 -8.10 8.90 12.07
N VAL A 19 -8.70 9.07 10.89
CA VAL A 19 -9.99 8.45 10.58
C VAL A 19 -9.87 6.93 10.58
N TRP A 20 -8.78 6.38 10.03
CA TRP A 20 -8.54 4.94 9.99
C TRP A 20 -8.25 4.36 11.37
N THR A 21 -7.53 5.08 12.23
CA THR A 21 -7.31 4.70 13.63
C THR A 21 -8.62 4.63 14.41
N ILE A 22 -9.47 5.64 14.27
CA ILE A 22 -10.80 5.66 14.90
C ILE A 22 -11.64 4.48 14.38
N PHE A 23 -11.62 4.24 13.06
CA PHE A 23 -12.35 3.12 12.47
C PHE A 23 -11.89 1.76 13.04
N ARG A 24 -10.56 1.54 13.16
CA ARG A 24 -9.99 0.28 13.67
C ARG A 24 -10.22 0.08 15.18
N TYR A 25 -10.60 1.11 15.91
CA TYR A 25 -10.96 1.00 17.33
C TYR A 25 -12.34 0.35 17.54
N PHE A 26 -13.26 0.47 16.58
CA PHE A 26 -14.60 -0.11 16.64
C PHE A 26 -14.62 -1.53 16.03
N PRO A 27 -15.67 -2.34 16.35
CA PRO A 27 -15.86 -3.64 15.72
C PRO A 27 -15.88 -3.54 14.20
N GLU A 28 -15.11 -4.38 13.54
CA GLU A 28 -14.99 -4.33 12.08
C GLU A 28 -16.22 -4.92 11.38
N PRO A 29 -16.74 -4.24 10.35
CA PRO A 29 -17.71 -4.86 9.45
C PRO A 29 -17.02 -5.96 8.61
N PRO A 30 -17.79 -6.76 7.84
CA PRO A 30 -17.22 -7.77 6.94
C PRO A 30 -16.12 -7.19 6.05
N ALA A 31 -15.06 -7.98 5.79
CA ALA A 31 -13.88 -7.54 5.04
C ALA A 31 -14.21 -6.89 3.69
N TRP A 32 -15.20 -7.40 2.96
CA TRP A 32 -15.62 -6.83 1.68
C TRP A 32 -16.19 -5.40 1.83
N VAL A 33 -16.91 -5.11 2.92
CA VAL A 33 -17.42 -3.74 3.20
C VAL A 33 -16.23 -2.82 3.47
N THR A 34 -15.29 -3.27 4.30
CA THR A 34 -14.09 -2.51 4.64
C THR A 34 -13.24 -2.22 3.40
N GLU A 35 -12.90 -3.24 2.62
CA GLU A 35 -11.92 -3.11 1.54
C GLU A 35 -12.50 -2.56 0.23
N LEU A 36 -13.79 -2.82 -0.07
CA LEU A 36 -14.42 -2.34 -1.32
C LEU A 36 -15.17 -1.02 -1.17
N ILE A 37 -15.58 -0.65 0.04
CA ILE A 37 -16.44 0.52 0.25
C ILE A 37 -15.75 1.54 1.17
N LEU A 38 -15.50 1.18 2.42
CA LEU A 38 -15.09 2.15 3.44
C LEU A 38 -13.68 2.66 3.20
N LYS A 39 -12.73 1.76 2.93
CA LYS A 39 -11.34 2.12 2.68
C LYS A 39 -11.19 2.99 1.41
N PRO A 40 -11.74 2.62 0.24
CA PRO A 40 -11.75 3.50 -0.92
C PRO A 40 -12.39 4.85 -0.64
N LEU A 41 -13.50 4.91 0.08
CA LEU A 41 -14.17 6.16 0.42
C LEU A 41 -13.26 7.07 1.26
N VAL A 42 -12.66 6.54 2.31
CA VAL A 42 -11.81 7.32 3.24
C VAL A 42 -10.46 7.68 2.62
N TRP A 43 -9.88 6.82 1.77
CA TRP A 43 -8.53 6.99 1.25
C TRP A 43 -8.50 7.61 -0.15
N LEU A 44 -9.31 7.10 -1.09
CA LEU A 44 -9.28 7.57 -2.48
C LEU A 44 -10.05 8.87 -2.68
N ALA A 45 -11.20 9.04 -2.04
CA ALA A 45 -12.00 10.24 -2.25
C ALA A 45 -11.24 11.53 -1.89
N PRO A 46 -10.60 11.67 -0.70
CA PRO A 46 -9.80 12.85 -0.39
C PRO A 46 -8.55 12.96 -1.27
N THR A 47 -7.92 11.83 -1.65
CA THR A 47 -6.77 11.83 -2.57
C THR A 47 -7.16 12.38 -3.94
N PHE A 48 -8.25 11.89 -4.53
CA PHE A 48 -8.73 12.38 -5.83
C PHE A 48 -9.22 13.82 -5.77
N TRP A 49 -9.86 14.21 -4.67
CA TRP A 49 -10.24 15.61 -4.44
C TRP A 49 -9.02 16.53 -4.40
N LEU A 50 -7.97 16.18 -3.65
CA LEU A 50 -6.72 16.94 -3.62
C LEU A 50 -6.11 17.07 -5.02
N VAL A 51 -5.97 15.96 -5.74
CA VAL A 51 -5.36 15.97 -7.07
C VAL A 51 -6.16 16.81 -8.06
N ARG A 52 -7.48 16.63 -8.11
CA ARG A 52 -8.33 17.25 -9.13
C ARG A 52 -8.71 18.68 -8.80
N LYS A 53 -9.03 18.97 -7.54
CA LYS A 53 -9.59 20.28 -7.15
C LYS A 53 -8.52 21.21 -6.58
N VAL A 54 -7.61 20.73 -5.76
CA VAL A 54 -6.58 21.56 -5.13
C VAL A 54 -5.35 21.71 -6.03
N GLU A 55 -4.76 20.58 -6.46
CA GLU A 55 -3.56 20.60 -7.30
C GLU A 55 -3.88 20.85 -8.79
N ARG A 56 -5.13 20.64 -9.21
CA ARG A 56 -5.62 20.77 -10.60
C ARG A 56 -4.80 19.92 -11.57
N GLN A 57 -4.49 18.69 -11.17
CA GLN A 57 -3.74 17.73 -11.97
C GLN A 57 -4.68 16.63 -12.52
N PRO A 58 -4.31 16.00 -13.65
CA PRO A 58 -5.02 14.82 -14.13
C PRO A 58 -4.71 13.61 -13.22
N LEU A 59 -5.64 12.63 -13.16
CA LEU A 59 -5.42 11.40 -12.39
C LEU A 59 -4.24 10.59 -12.91
N SER A 60 -3.88 10.73 -14.18
CA SER A 60 -2.64 10.14 -14.73
C SER A 60 -1.38 10.58 -13.99
N SER A 61 -1.42 11.72 -13.26
CA SER A 61 -0.31 12.15 -12.38
C SER A 61 -0.10 11.25 -11.17
N LEU A 62 -1.02 10.33 -10.90
CA LEU A 62 -0.92 9.29 -9.89
C LEU A 62 -0.32 7.98 -10.44
N GLY A 63 0.00 7.91 -11.74
CA GLY A 63 0.50 6.69 -12.37
C GLY A 63 -0.59 5.84 -13.03
N PHE A 64 -1.82 6.35 -13.16
CA PHE A 64 -2.86 5.71 -13.98
C PHE A 64 -2.52 5.89 -15.47
N THR A 65 -1.82 4.92 -16.03
CA THR A 65 -1.34 4.97 -17.41
C THR A 65 -1.17 3.57 -17.99
N THR A 66 -1.31 3.44 -19.30
CA THR A 66 -0.98 2.21 -20.02
C THR A 66 0.49 2.19 -20.49
N LYS A 67 1.20 3.33 -20.34
CA LYS A 67 2.63 3.39 -20.70
C LYS A 67 3.43 2.48 -19.78
N LYS A 68 4.43 1.81 -20.37
CA LYS A 68 5.30 0.87 -19.65
C LYS A 68 4.54 -0.25 -18.91
N LEU A 69 3.39 -0.69 -19.43
CA LEU A 69 2.62 -1.75 -18.79
C LEU A 69 3.43 -3.05 -18.67
N PHE A 70 4.03 -3.53 -19.77
CA PHE A 70 4.88 -4.75 -19.74
C PHE A 70 6.07 -4.62 -18.77
N PRO A 71 6.88 -3.55 -18.79
CA PRO A 71 7.87 -3.33 -17.74
C PRO A 71 7.29 -3.37 -16.34
N SER A 72 6.07 -2.85 -16.12
CA SER A 72 5.40 -2.88 -14.81
C SER A 72 5.07 -4.31 -14.37
N LEU A 73 4.61 -5.16 -15.29
CA LEU A 73 4.37 -6.58 -15.01
C LEU A 73 5.67 -7.28 -14.58
N TYR A 74 6.75 -7.10 -15.34
CA TYR A 74 8.05 -7.73 -15.02
C TYR A 74 8.60 -7.27 -13.67
N TRP A 75 8.58 -5.97 -13.37
CA TRP A 75 9.05 -5.44 -12.11
C TRP A 75 8.16 -5.88 -10.93
N GLY A 76 6.83 -5.81 -11.06
CA GLY A 76 5.88 -6.18 -10.02
C GLY A 76 5.97 -7.68 -9.71
N ILE A 77 5.85 -8.52 -10.72
CA ILE A 77 5.90 -9.99 -10.56
C ILE A 77 7.30 -10.42 -10.11
N GLY A 78 8.37 -9.91 -10.75
CA GLY A 78 9.73 -10.33 -10.43
C GLY A 78 10.13 -10.05 -8.99
N LEU A 79 9.87 -8.84 -8.48
CA LEU A 79 10.12 -8.51 -7.07
C LEU A 79 9.12 -9.21 -6.14
N GLY A 80 7.86 -9.39 -6.57
CA GLY A 80 6.84 -10.14 -5.85
C GLY A 80 7.25 -11.59 -5.60
N MET A 81 7.83 -12.26 -6.59
CA MET A 81 8.38 -13.61 -6.43
C MET A 81 9.52 -13.68 -5.41
N ILE A 82 10.37 -12.64 -5.34
CA ILE A 82 11.44 -12.56 -4.34
C ILE A 82 10.86 -12.46 -2.93
N PHE A 83 9.84 -11.60 -2.72
CA PHE A 83 9.16 -11.50 -1.42
C PHE A 83 8.37 -12.76 -1.07
N ALA A 84 7.74 -13.41 -2.05
CA ALA A 84 7.05 -14.68 -1.83
C ALA A 84 8.03 -15.79 -1.40
N LEU A 85 9.21 -15.84 -2.02
CA LEU A 85 10.27 -16.78 -1.65
C LEU A 85 10.79 -16.49 -0.24
N GLU A 86 11.01 -15.23 0.10
CA GLU A 86 11.40 -14.82 1.46
C GLU A 86 10.34 -15.26 2.49
N GLY A 87 9.06 -15.00 2.24
CA GLY A 87 7.97 -15.43 3.09
C GLY A 87 7.91 -16.96 3.27
N LEU A 88 8.13 -17.72 2.18
CA LEU A 88 8.19 -19.18 2.22
C LEU A 88 9.36 -19.68 3.06
N LEU A 89 10.55 -19.12 2.87
CA LEU A 89 11.74 -19.47 3.66
C LEU A 89 11.53 -19.14 5.14
N THR A 90 11.00 -17.96 5.44
CA THR A 90 10.65 -17.54 6.81
C THR A 90 9.67 -18.53 7.46
N ASN A 91 8.64 -18.98 6.71
CA ASN A 91 7.70 -20.01 7.18
C ASN A 91 8.42 -21.31 7.53
N ILE A 92 9.27 -21.82 6.63
CA ILE A 92 10.02 -23.05 6.83
C ILE A 92 10.94 -22.96 8.06
N PHE A 93 11.68 -21.87 8.21
CA PHE A 93 12.58 -21.67 9.36
C PHE A 93 11.81 -21.55 10.68
N LYS A 94 10.70 -20.80 10.69
CA LYS A 94 9.87 -20.59 11.87
C LYS A 94 9.24 -21.87 12.39
N TYR A 95 8.69 -22.69 11.49
CA TYR A 95 7.94 -23.88 11.84
C TYR A 95 8.74 -25.19 11.71
N LYS A 96 10.04 -25.10 11.34
CA LYS A 96 10.93 -26.26 11.10
C LYS A 96 10.38 -27.22 10.02
N GLY A 97 9.66 -26.68 9.07
CA GLY A 97 8.99 -27.38 7.97
C GLY A 97 7.96 -26.51 7.31
N LEU A 98 7.39 -26.97 6.19
CA LEU A 98 6.36 -26.24 5.48
C LEU A 98 5.04 -26.27 6.29
N ASN A 99 4.62 -25.14 6.81
CA ASN A 99 3.37 -24.97 7.55
C ASN A 99 2.46 -23.99 6.83
N LEU A 100 1.74 -24.49 5.84
CA LEU A 100 0.75 -23.70 5.09
C LEU A 100 -0.62 -23.89 5.73
N ILE A 101 -1.36 -22.78 5.88
CA ILE A 101 -2.76 -22.83 6.28
C ILE A 101 -3.55 -23.60 5.20
N PRO A 102 -4.40 -24.58 5.55
CA PRO A 102 -5.25 -25.21 4.58
C PRO A 102 -6.08 -24.16 3.83
N LEU A 103 -5.87 -24.05 2.52
CA LEU A 103 -6.65 -23.15 1.68
C LEU A 103 -7.98 -23.80 1.36
N ASP A 104 -9.06 -23.02 1.46
CA ASP A 104 -10.31 -23.38 0.78
C ASP A 104 -10.08 -23.19 -0.73
N TYR A 105 -10.04 -24.31 -1.46
CA TYR A 105 -9.82 -24.32 -2.91
C TYR A 105 -11.09 -24.10 -3.73
N THR A 106 -12.19 -23.65 -3.10
CA THR A 106 -13.37 -23.29 -3.88
C THR A 106 -13.06 -22.10 -4.79
N PRO A 107 -13.49 -22.12 -6.06
CA PRO A 107 -13.29 -21.00 -6.97
C PRO A 107 -13.82 -19.67 -6.41
N ALA A 108 -14.92 -19.71 -5.67
CA ALA A 108 -15.53 -18.54 -5.05
C ALA A 108 -14.60 -17.92 -3.98
N PHE A 109 -14.00 -18.73 -3.12
CA PHE A 109 -13.05 -18.25 -2.10
C PHE A 109 -11.80 -17.67 -2.76
N PHE A 110 -11.23 -18.38 -3.73
CA PHE A 110 -10.02 -17.95 -4.44
C PHE A 110 -10.23 -16.60 -5.17
N LEU A 111 -11.31 -16.49 -5.96
CA LEU A 111 -11.64 -15.25 -6.67
C LEU A 111 -11.98 -14.11 -5.72
N GLY A 112 -12.68 -14.40 -4.62
CA GLY A 112 -13.00 -13.42 -3.58
C GLY A 112 -11.73 -12.87 -2.91
N THR A 113 -10.80 -13.74 -2.56
CA THR A 113 -9.51 -13.35 -1.93
C THR A 113 -8.66 -12.49 -2.87
N ILE A 114 -8.50 -12.91 -4.13
CA ILE A 114 -7.79 -12.11 -5.14
C ILE A 114 -8.49 -10.76 -5.35
N GLY A 115 -9.82 -10.75 -5.46
CA GLY A 115 -10.58 -9.52 -5.65
C GLY A 115 -10.38 -8.53 -4.50
N LEU A 116 -10.45 -9.00 -3.26
CA LEU A 116 -10.18 -8.17 -2.08
C LEU A 116 -8.73 -7.68 -2.03
N SER A 117 -7.76 -8.56 -2.32
CA SER A 117 -6.34 -8.18 -2.37
C SER A 117 -6.07 -7.11 -3.42
N LEU A 118 -6.67 -7.24 -4.62
CA LEU A 118 -6.57 -6.25 -5.68
C LEU A 118 -7.19 -4.90 -5.27
N ALA A 119 -8.34 -4.90 -4.61
CA ALA A 119 -8.99 -3.67 -4.16
C ALA A 119 -8.16 -2.96 -3.08
N THR A 120 -7.64 -3.73 -2.12
CA THR A 120 -6.73 -3.24 -1.09
C THR A 120 -5.47 -2.63 -1.71
N ALA A 121 -4.77 -3.41 -2.56
CA ALA A 121 -3.57 -2.97 -3.25
C ALA A 121 -3.83 -1.73 -4.11
N PHE A 122 -4.91 -1.70 -4.88
CA PHE A 122 -5.28 -0.54 -5.68
C PHE A 122 -5.44 0.72 -4.83
N THR A 123 -6.15 0.61 -3.71
CA THR A 123 -6.41 1.75 -2.82
C THR A 123 -5.12 2.23 -2.16
N GLU A 124 -4.35 1.34 -1.58
CA GLU A 124 -3.12 1.69 -0.87
C GLU A 124 -2.03 2.21 -1.80
N GLU A 125 -1.81 1.54 -2.94
CA GLU A 125 -0.78 1.97 -3.89
C GLU A 125 -1.12 3.31 -4.55
N THR A 126 -2.40 3.59 -4.80
CA THR A 126 -2.84 4.90 -5.32
C THR A 126 -2.49 6.03 -4.34
N VAL A 127 -2.72 5.83 -3.05
CA VAL A 127 -2.44 6.83 -2.02
C VAL A 127 -0.94 6.95 -1.78
N PHE A 128 -0.25 5.83 -1.52
CA PHE A 128 1.14 5.89 -1.07
C PHE A 128 2.14 6.07 -2.20
N ARG A 129 2.02 5.35 -3.32
CA ARG A 129 2.94 5.48 -4.46
C ARG A 129 2.46 6.52 -5.44
N GLY A 130 1.18 6.45 -5.80
CA GLY A 130 0.58 7.40 -6.72
C GLY A 130 0.60 8.84 -6.20
N TYR A 131 0.26 9.07 -4.94
CA TYR A 131 0.20 10.42 -4.38
C TYR A 131 1.41 10.75 -3.49
N ILE A 132 1.54 10.15 -2.30
CA ILE A 132 2.52 10.56 -1.29
C ILE A 132 3.95 10.50 -1.85
N PHE A 133 4.41 9.35 -2.29
CA PHE A 133 5.77 9.18 -2.84
C PHE A 133 6.01 10.10 -4.04
N SER A 134 5.08 10.15 -5.00
CA SER A 134 5.22 11.00 -6.19
C SER A 134 5.36 12.47 -5.84
N ARG A 135 4.57 12.98 -4.89
CA ARG A 135 4.62 14.39 -4.49
C ARG A 135 5.89 14.70 -3.70
N LEU A 136 6.30 13.82 -2.78
CA LEU A 136 7.57 13.97 -2.05
C LEU A 136 8.77 13.98 -3.01
N ARG A 137 8.80 13.06 -3.99
CA ARG A 137 9.86 13.02 -5.01
C ARG A 137 9.95 14.30 -5.83
N LEU A 138 8.80 14.85 -6.23
CA LEU A 138 8.75 16.12 -6.98
C LEU A 138 9.18 17.33 -6.14
N LEU A 139 8.86 17.33 -4.84
CA LEU A 139 9.21 18.42 -3.92
C LEU A 139 10.69 18.42 -3.57
N TRP A 140 11.23 17.26 -3.22
CA TRP A 140 12.59 17.15 -2.70
C TRP A 140 13.63 16.89 -3.79
N LYS A 141 13.18 16.45 -4.99
CA LYS A 141 14.08 16.05 -6.08
C LYS A 141 15.08 14.95 -5.66
N ASN A 142 14.76 14.22 -4.63
CA ASN A 142 15.54 13.12 -4.08
C ASN A 142 14.62 11.89 -3.97
N GLU A 143 14.87 10.91 -4.84
CA GLU A 143 14.06 9.71 -4.93
C GLU A 143 14.20 8.85 -3.68
N TRP A 144 15.42 8.69 -3.15
CA TRP A 144 15.67 7.85 -1.99
C TRP A 144 15.03 8.42 -0.72
N LEU A 145 15.19 9.71 -0.48
CA LEU A 145 14.55 10.35 0.66
C LEU A 145 13.02 10.25 0.58
N ALA A 146 12.45 10.50 -0.61
CA ALA A 146 11.02 10.36 -0.83
C ALA A 146 10.54 8.92 -0.61
N ASN A 147 11.32 7.92 -1.05
CA ASN A 147 11.02 6.51 -0.86
C ASN A 147 11.03 6.15 0.64
N ILE A 148 12.10 6.49 1.35
CA ILE A 148 12.21 6.20 2.79
C ILE A 148 11.03 6.81 3.56
N VAL A 149 10.73 8.10 3.34
CA VAL A 149 9.64 8.77 4.07
C VAL A 149 8.27 8.21 3.69
N ALA A 150 8.00 7.98 2.40
CA ALA A 150 6.73 7.39 1.98
C ALA A 150 6.54 5.97 2.56
N SER A 151 7.61 5.19 2.66
CA SER A 151 7.59 3.83 3.22
C SER A 151 7.43 3.84 4.75
N LEU A 152 8.01 4.84 5.44
CA LEU A 152 7.75 5.05 6.87
C LEU A 152 6.29 5.41 7.14
N LEU A 153 5.72 6.32 6.34
CA LEU A 153 4.30 6.66 6.45
C LEU A 153 3.41 5.44 6.14
N PHE A 154 3.82 4.61 5.16
CA PHE A 154 3.12 3.36 4.85
C PHE A 154 3.19 2.36 6.01
N ALA A 155 4.32 2.22 6.66
CA ALA A 155 4.43 1.38 7.87
C ALA A 155 3.57 1.94 9.02
N LEU A 156 3.61 3.25 9.25
CA LEU A 156 2.83 3.88 10.33
C LEU A 156 1.31 3.70 10.17
N ILE A 157 0.77 3.72 8.95
CA ILE A 157 -0.68 3.51 8.73
C ILE A 157 -1.14 2.10 9.12
N HIS A 158 -0.21 1.14 9.27
CA HIS A 158 -0.48 -0.22 9.72
C HIS A 158 -0.45 -0.37 11.25
N LEU A 159 0.00 0.66 11.98
CA LEU A 159 0.02 0.62 13.44
C LEU A 159 -1.37 0.37 14.06
N PRO A 160 -2.45 1.06 13.63
CA PRO A 160 -3.78 0.84 14.21
C PRO A 160 -4.28 -0.61 14.05
N VAL A 161 -4.08 -1.23 12.89
CA VAL A 161 -4.50 -2.62 12.68
C VAL A 161 -3.71 -3.58 13.57
N GLY A 162 -2.41 -3.35 13.70
CA GLY A 162 -1.55 -4.16 14.58
C GLY A 162 -1.95 -4.06 16.05
N VAL A 163 -2.36 -2.86 16.50
CA VAL A 163 -2.79 -2.64 17.90
C VAL A 163 -4.20 -3.16 18.15
N PHE A 164 -5.18 -2.72 17.37
CA PHE A 164 -6.59 -2.91 17.71
C PHE A 164 -7.17 -4.22 17.16
N ILE A 165 -6.65 -4.73 16.05
CA ILE A 165 -7.19 -5.92 15.38
C ILE A 165 -6.32 -7.15 15.64
N LEU A 166 -5.00 -7.03 15.45
CA LEU A 166 -4.08 -8.16 15.55
C LEU A 166 -3.55 -8.37 16.97
N GLY A 167 -3.69 -7.38 17.87
CA GLY A 167 -3.27 -7.49 19.27
C GLY A 167 -1.78 -7.76 19.43
N TYR A 168 -0.94 -7.22 18.57
CA TYR A 168 0.50 -7.51 18.58
C TYR A 168 1.20 -6.95 19.80
N THR A 169 2.07 -7.78 20.40
CA THR A 169 3.01 -7.31 21.43
C THR A 169 4.01 -6.32 20.81
N PRO A 170 4.67 -5.46 21.62
CA PRO A 170 5.59 -4.45 21.08
C PRO A 170 6.71 -5.04 20.21
N GLY A 171 7.26 -6.19 20.55
CA GLY A 171 8.30 -6.85 19.74
C GLY A 171 7.78 -7.37 18.40
N VAL A 172 6.59 -7.98 18.38
CA VAL A 172 5.94 -8.44 17.15
C VAL A 172 5.53 -7.25 16.28
N MET A 173 5.02 -6.18 16.91
CA MET A 173 4.67 -4.94 16.23
C MET A 173 5.87 -4.33 15.50
N LEU A 174 7.02 -4.24 16.16
CA LEU A 174 8.23 -3.70 15.54
C LEU A 174 8.65 -4.52 14.32
N SER A 175 8.63 -5.85 14.43
CA SER A 175 8.95 -6.74 13.30
C SER A 175 7.95 -6.58 12.15
N TYR A 176 6.67 -6.51 12.47
CA TYR A 176 5.61 -6.29 11.48
C TYR A 176 5.78 -4.96 10.74
N LEU A 177 5.95 -3.85 11.47
CA LEU A 177 6.16 -2.54 10.86
C LEU A 177 7.45 -2.47 10.04
N PHE A 178 8.51 -3.17 10.47
CA PHE A 178 9.75 -3.27 9.70
C PHE A 178 9.54 -3.99 8.36
N LEU A 179 8.82 -5.11 8.35
CA LEU A 179 8.50 -5.83 7.11
C LEU A 179 7.63 -4.99 6.17
N VAL A 180 6.61 -4.31 6.71
CA VAL A 180 5.77 -3.37 5.94
C VAL A 180 6.60 -2.21 5.38
N PHE A 181 7.57 -1.71 6.14
CA PHE A 181 8.51 -0.68 5.66
C PHE A 181 9.37 -1.19 4.51
N VAL A 182 9.96 -2.38 4.63
CA VAL A 182 10.78 -3.02 3.57
C VAL A 182 9.95 -3.24 2.31
N PHE A 183 8.73 -3.77 2.45
CA PHE A 183 7.78 -3.87 1.34
C PHE A 183 7.53 -2.49 0.71
N GLY A 184 7.32 -1.46 1.54
CA GLY A 184 7.13 -0.08 1.13
C GLY A 184 8.25 0.45 0.25
N LEU A 185 9.51 0.16 0.63
CA LEU A 185 10.69 0.51 -0.15
C LEU A 185 10.68 -0.16 -1.54
N GLY A 186 10.37 -1.45 -1.58
CA GLY A 186 10.27 -2.21 -2.82
C GLY A 186 9.18 -1.68 -3.75
N ALA A 187 7.98 -1.43 -3.21
CA ALA A 187 6.85 -0.93 -3.99
C ALA A 187 7.11 0.48 -4.57
N SER A 188 7.71 1.38 -3.79
CA SER A 188 8.12 2.70 -4.28
C SER A 188 9.24 2.61 -5.32
N PHE A 189 10.17 1.65 -5.15
CA PHE A 189 11.23 1.40 -6.12
C PHE A 189 10.67 0.95 -7.48
N VAL A 190 9.83 -0.09 -7.54
CA VAL A 190 9.27 -0.57 -8.81
C VAL A 190 8.39 0.49 -9.47
N PHE A 191 7.61 1.23 -8.68
CA PHE A 191 6.83 2.35 -9.19
C PHE A 191 7.73 3.44 -9.80
N SER A 192 8.85 3.77 -9.18
CA SER A 192 9.77 4.79 -9.70
C SER A 192 10.38 4.44 -11.05
N ARG A 193 10.62 3.13 -11.32
CA ARG A 193 11.18 2.63 -12.59
C ARG A 193 10.19 2.70 -13.75
N THR A 194 8.91 2.58 -13.46
CA THR A 194 7.85 2.49 -14.48
C THR A 194 7.00 3.76 -14.59
N GLY A 195 6.74 4.42 -13.47
CA GLY A 195 5.76 5.50 -13.36
C GLY A 195 4.31 5.01 -13.53
N ASN A 196 4.09 3.70 -13.42
CA ASN A 196 2.80 3.05 -13.63
C ASN A 196 2.42 2.28 -12.36
N LEU A 197 1.22 2.54 -11.82
CA LEU A 197 0.72 1.90 -10.61
C LEU A 197 0.61 0.38 -10.71
N ALA A 198 0.45 -0.17 -11.91
CA ALA A 198 0.37 -1.62 -12.09
C ALA A 198 1.59 -2.35 -11.50
N SER A 199 2.79 -1.73 -11.49
CA SER A 199 3.99 -2.37 -10.94
C SER A 199 3.89 -2.58 -9.43
N SER A 200 3.46 -1.58 -8.68
CA SER A 200 3.34 -1.69 -7.23
C SER A 200 2.07 -2.43 -6.80
N ILE A 201 0.98 -2.34 -7.55
CA ILE A 201 -0.24 -3.12 -7.32
C ILE A 201 0.05 -4.63 -7.46
N LEU A 202 0.73 -5.03 -8.55
CA LEU A 202 1.08 -6.44 -8.78
C LEU A 202 2.09 -6.98 -7.76
N LEU A 203 2.97 -6.13 -7.26
CA LEU A 203 3.87 -6.51 -6.17
C LEU A 203 3.11 -6.74 -4.86
N HIS A 204 2.00 -6.01 -4.65
CA HIS A 204 1.23 -6.03 -3.41
C HIS A 204 0.26 -7.23 -3.34
N VAL A 205 -0.25 -7.71 -4.46
CA VAL A 205 -1.20 -8.83 -4.57
C VAL A 205 -0.53 -10.18 -4.45
#